data_bf95e26d22c309c09b2ce5a355912ff8
#
_entry.id   bf95e26d22c309c09b2ce5a355912ff8
#
_cell.length_a   1.000
_cell.length_b   1.000
_cell.length_c   1.000
_cell.angle_alpha   90.00
_cell.angle_beta   90.00
_cell.angle_gamma   90.00
#
_symmetry.space_group_name_H-M   'P 1'
#
loop_
_entity.id
_entity.type
_entity.pdbx_description
1 polymer ?
#
loop_
_entity_poly.entity_id
_entity_poly.type
_entity_poly.pdbx_seq_one_letter_code
_entity_poly.pdbx_strand_id
1 'polypeptide(L)'
;NNDKVESLAAEYATCRLNGLSIAKYVGWKKFLNKEIPSGGMNSPWGWKDPRNTYTLGFWLKLFPNARIINIYRNGVPVAASLRERDVKGLDRFTKKHLTRKKLGLYNLFAKKGGFVNSVRCLELRGGFSLWEEYVIKGMEQVMACQGNVIDIKYEDFVDEPEKHMRVLADFCGLNFSEQQLQDVCADVQPEKASSYCNNDELVDFYKTVKSNKTMIKLGYSEPKSI
;
A
#
# COMPACT_ATOMS: atom_id res chain seq x y z
N ASN A 1 26.41 -12.80 6.14
CA ASN A 1 25.82 -11.81 7.05
C ASN A 1 24.32 -11.56 6.82
N ASN A 2 23.79 -11.65 5.59
CA ASN A 2 22.36 -11.50 5.31
C ASN A 2 21.52 -12.63 5.92
N ASP A 3 21.95 -13.88 5.83
CA ASP A 3 21.20 -15.04 6.31
C ASP A 3 20.96 -14.99 7.83
N LYS A 4 21.94 -14.49 8.59
CA LYS A 4 21.82 -14.32 10.04
C LYS A 4 20.82 -13.22 10.40
N VAL A 5 20.77 -12.12 9.64
CA VAL A 5 19.81 -11.03 9.83
C VAL A 5 18.41 -11.50 9.44
N GLU A 6 18.27 -12.25 8.34
CA GLU A 6 16.99 -12.83 7.94
C GLU A 6 16.47 -13.83 8.99
N SER A 7 17.33 -14.71 9.52
CA SER A 7 16.96 -15.66 10.57
C SER A 7 16.47 -14.95 11.83
N LEU A 8 17.19 -13.94 12.30
CA LEU A 8 16.78 -13.14 13.46
C LEU A 8 15.47 -12.39 13.21
N ALA A 9 15.29 -11.83 12.01
CA ALA A 9 14.06 -11.16 11.62
C ALA A 9 12.87 -12.14 11.57
N ALA A 10 13.10 -13.36 11.08
CA ALA A 10 12.10 -14.42 11.04
C ALA A 10 11.68 -14.87 12.44
N GLU A 11 12.65 -15.09 13.32
CA GLU A 11 12.39 -15.42 14.73
C GLU A 11 11.61 -14.30 15.42
N TYR A 12 12.04 -13.05 15.26
CA TYR A 12 11.34 -11.89 15.80
C TYR A 12 9.90 -11.80 15.28
N ALA A 13 9.68 -11.94 13.97
CA ALA A 13 8.36 -11.89 13.37
C ALA A 13 7.45 -13.00 13.92
N THR A 14 7.97 -14.24 13.99
CA THR A 14 7.25 -15.40 14.55
C THR A 14 6.88 -15.17 16.00
N CYS A 15 7.80 -14.70 16.84
CA CYS A 15 7.53 -14.36 18.23
C CYS A 15 6.48 -13.26 18.38
N ARG A 16 6.44 -12.30 17.45
CA ARG A 16 5.48 -11.19 17.48
C ARG A 16 4.09 -11.56 17.00
N LEU A 17 3.98 -12.50 16.11
CA LEU A 17 2.70 -12.99 15.59
C LEU A 17 2.06 -14.04 16.52
N ASN A 18 2.81 -14.57 17.48
CA ASN A 18 2.32 -15.52 18.46
C ASN A 18 2.03 -14.85 19.83
N GLY A 19 0.99 -15.31 20.49
CA GLY A 19 0.64 -14.91 21.85
C GLY A 19 0.17 -13.46 22.01
N LEU A 20 0.36 -12.89 23.20
CA LEU A 20 -0.10 -11.55 23.59
C LEU A 20 0.52 -10.41 22.76
N SER A 21 1.66 -10.66 22.13
CA SER A 21 2.32 -9.63 21.30
C SER A 21 1.54 -9.26 20.04
N ILE A 22 0.63 -10.12 19.59
CA ILE A 22 -0.28 -9.85 18.46
C ILE A 22 -1.18 -8.63 18.73
N ALA A 23 -1.54 -8.37 20.00
CA ALA A 23 -2.34 -7.22 20.39
C ALA A 23 -1.75 -5.85 19.94
N LYS A 24 -0.43 -5.77 19.81
CA LYS A 24 0.25 -4.56 19.30
C LYS A 24 0.03 -4.33 17.81
N TYR A 25 -0.20 -5.38 17.03
CA TYR A 25 -0.41 -5.30 15.57
C TYR A 25 -1.87 -5.11 15.21
N VAL A 26 -2.78 -5.82 15.89
CA VAL A 26 -4.22 -5.77 15.61
C VAL A 26 -4.96 -4.73 16.45
N GLY A 27 -4.31 -4.19 17.48
CA GLY A 27 -4.87 -3.21 18.41
C GLY A 27 -5.54 -3.86 19.63
N TRP A 28 -5.30 -3.28 20.80
CA TRP A 28 -5.79 -3.80 22.08
C TRP A 28 -7.33 -3.93 22.15
N LYS A 29 -8.09 -3.03 21.50
CA LYS A 29 -9.56 -3.10 21.46
C LYS A 29 -10.03 -4.40 20.78
N LYS A 30 -9.51 -4.71 19.60
CA LYS A 30 -9.87 -5.93 18.87
C LYS A 30 -9.42 -7.19 19.61
N PHE A 31 -8.24 -7.14 20.24
CA PHE A 31 -7.73 -8.23 21.06
C PHE A 31 -8.60 -8.50 22.28
N LEU A 32 -8.99 -7.46 23.03
CA LEU A 32 -9.85 -7.58 24.22
C LEU A 32 -11.27 -7.99 23.88
N ASN A 33 -11.81 -7.55 22.76
CA ASN A 33 -13.15 -7.92 22.28
C ASN A 33 -13.23 -9.36 21.73
N LYS A 34 -12.16 -10.14 21.84
CA LYS A 34 -12.06 -11.51 21.26
C LYS A 34 -12.37 -11.55 19.75
N GLU A 35 -12.23 -10.43 19.05
CA GLU A 35 -12.33 -10.37 17.59
C GLU A 35 -11.14 -11.11 16.92
N ILE A 36 -10.16 -11.49 17.74
CA ILE A 36 -9.04 -12.35 17.36
C ILE A 36 -9.13 -13.59 18.23
N PRO A 37 -9.24 -14.78 17.64
CA PRO A 37 -9.29 -16.03 18.40
C PRO A 37 -8.07 -16.17 19.31
N SER A 38 -8.29 -16.45 20.58
CA SER A 38 -7.27 -16.64 21.61
C SER A 38 -6.39 -17.90 21.40
N GLY A 39 -6.65 -18.66 20.36
CA GLY A 39 -5.97 -19.93 20.02
C GLY A 39 -5.08 -19.87 18.77
N GLY A 40 -4.65 -18.69 18.35
CA GLY A 40 -3.89 -18.53 17.10
C GLY A 40 -4.78 -18.03 15.94
N MET A 41 -4.17 -17.76 14.80
CA MET A 41 -4.85 -17.22 13.62
C MET A 41 -5.62 -18.31 12.86
N ASN A 42 -6.68 -18.86 13.48
CA ASN A 42 -7.55 -19.86 12.86
C ASN A 42 -8.53 -19.25 11.85
N SER A 43 -8.65 -17.92 11.83
CA SER A 43 -9.44 -17.20 10.84
C SER A 43 -8.52 -16.65 9.76
N PRO A 44 -8.98 -16.49 8.51
CA PRO A 44 -8.24 -15.81 7.47
C PRO A 44 -7.81 -14.42 7.92
N TRP A 45 -6.55 -14.10 7.72
CA TRP A 45 -5.98 -12.82 8.09
C TRP A 45 -5.01 -12.34 7.02
N GLY A 46 -4.76 -11.06 7.00
CA GLY A 46 -3.83 -10.46 6.06
C GLY A 46 -3.41 -9.06 6.48
N TRP A 47 -2.42 -8.52 5.79
CA TRP A 47 -1.99 -7.13 5.99
C TRP A 47 -1.62 -6.49 4.66
N LYS A 48 -1.68 -5.18 4.64
CA LYS A 48 -1.26 -4.37 3.50
C LYS A 48 -0.15 -3.41 3.95
N ASP A 49 1.02 -3.53 3.30
CA ASP A 49 2.12 -2.57 3.42
C ASP A 49 2.81 -2.46 2.05
N PRO A 50 2.97 -1.25 1.49
CA PRO A 50 3.68 -1.09 0.21
C PRO A 50 5.10 -1.66 0.24
N ARG A 51 5.76 -1.68 1.40
CA ARG A 51 7.11 -2.24 1.57
C ARG A 51 7.17 -3.75 1.34
N ASN A 52 6.02 -4.44 1.38
CA ASN A 52 5.94 -5.86 1.05
C ASN A 52 6.48 -6.15 -0.35
N THR A 53 6.37 -5.20 -1.28
CA THR A 53 6.99 -5.30 -2.61
C THR A 53 8.48 -5.65 -2.55
N TYR A 54 9.20 -5.16 -1.55
CA TYR A 54 10.64 -5.45 -1.39
C TYR A 54 10.93 -6.59 -0.41
N THR A 55 10.00 -6.93 0.46
CA THR A 55 10.18 -7.93 1.52
C THR A 55 9.38 -9.21 1.27
N LEU A 56 8.75 -9.35 0.10
CA LEU A 56 7.87 -10.48 -0.20
C LEU A 56 8.57 -11.82 -0.07
N GLY A 57 9.80 -11.95 -0.60
CA GLY A 57 10.57 -13.17 -0.48
C GLY A 57 10.85 -13.59 0.97
N PHE A 58 11.06 -12.63 1.87
CA PHE A 58 11.18 -12.91 3.30
C PHE A 58 9.86 -13.43 3.89
N TRP A 59 8.73 -12.79 3.56
CA TRP A 59 7.42 -13.22 4.06
C TRP A 59 7.01 -14.59 3.52
N LEU A 60 7.34 -14.91 2.28
CA LEU A 60 7.06 -16.23 1.70
C LEU A 60 7.88 -17.36 2.33
N LYS A 61 9.07 -17.07 2.87
CA LYS A 61 9.82 -18.05 3.67
C LYS A 61 9.08 -18.38 4.99
N LEU A 62 8.39 -17.40 5.58
CA LEU A 62 7.61 -17.58 6.81
C LEU A 62 6.22 -18.17 6.57
N PHE A 63 5.62 -17.77 5.47
CA PHE A 63 4.25 -18.13 5.07
C PHE A 63 4.24 -18.63 3.62
N PRO A 64 4.76 -19.85 3.37
CA PRO A 64 4.90 -20.36 2.00
C PRO A 64 3.58 -20.52 1.26
N ASN A 65 2.47 -20.64 1.98
CA ASN A 65 1.11 -20.76 1.44
C ASN A 65 0.36 -19.41 1.41
N ALA A 66 1.04 -18.28 1.65
CA ALA A 66 0.39 -16.97 1.61
C ALA A 66 -0.15 -16.69 0.21
N ARG A 67 -1.36 -16.12 0.16
CA ARG A 67 -1.99 -15.63 -1.06
C ARG A 67 -1.64 -14.16 -1.24
N ILE A 68 -1.15 -13.81 -2.42
CA ILE A 68 -0.65 -12.48 -2.74
C ILE A 68 -1.65 -11.76 -3.63
N ILE A 69 -2.12 -10.62 -3.17
CA ILE A 69 -2.93 -9.73 -3.98
C ILE A 69 -2.04 -8.55 -4.37
N ASN A 70 -1.69 -8.46 -5.65
CA ASN A 70 -0.93 -7.36 -6.20
C ASN A 70 -1.88 -6.37 -6.88
N ILE A 71 -2.00 -5.16 -6.30
CA ILE A 71 -2.84 -4.10 -6.85
C ILE A 71 -1.95 -3.02 -7.41
N TYR A 72 -2.11 -2.72 -8.69
CA TYR A 72 -1.43 -1.63 -9.37
C TYR A 72 -2.42 -0.61 -9.92
N ARG A 73 -1.95 0.62 -10.10
CA ARG A 73 -2.75 1.78 -10.50
C ARG A 73 -1.94 2.68 -11.42
N ASN A 74 -2.62 3.54 -12.19
CA ASN A 74 -1.98 4.57 -13.01
C ASN A 74 -0.99 5.41 -12.19
N GLY A 75 0.21 5.63 -12.76
CA GLY A 75 1.30 6.33 -12.07
C GLY A 75 1.04 7.80 -11.80
N VAL A 76 0.23 8.47 -12.63
CA VAL A 76 -0.03 9.91 -12.49
C VAL A 76 -0.82 10.23 -11.22
N PRO A 77 -2.00 9.64 -10.96
CA PRO A 77 -2.70 9.88 -9.70
C PRO A 77 -1.93 9.37 -8.48
N VAL A 78 -1.09 8.34 -8.62
CA VAL A 78 -0.21 7.91 -7.52
C VAL A 78 0.84 8.97 -7.21
N ALA A 79 1.52 9.50 -8.23
CA ALA A 79 2.50 10.59 -8.07
C ALA A 79 1.88 11.83 -7.42
N ALA A 80 0.67 12.21 -7.85
CA ALA A 80 -0.07 13.33 -7.27
C ALA A 80 -0.38 13.10 -5.79
N SER A 81 -0.87 11.91 -5.43
CA SER A 81 -1.16 11.54 -4.03
C SER A 81 0.10 11.54 -3.15
N LEU A 82 1.22 11.04 -3.68
CA LEU A 82 2.51 11.06 -2.98
C LEU A 82 2.96 12.50 -2.72
N ARG A 83 2.89 13.37 -3.74
CA ARG A 83 3.24 14.78 -3.62
C ARG A 83 2.37 15.48 -2.57
N GLU A 84 1.06 15.32 -2.65
CA GLU A 84 0.13 15.93 -1.69
C GLU A 84 0.42 15.52 -0.25
N ARG A 85 0.67 14.22 -0.02
CA ARG A 85 1.04 13.69 1.30
C ARG A 85 2.32 14.32 1.83
N ASP A 86 3.35 14.41 0.98
CA ASP A 86 4.66 14.88 1.40
C ASP A 86 4.68 16.40 1.59
N VAL A 87 3.97 17.17 0.77
CA VAL A 87 3.74 18.62 0.97
C VAL A 87 3.01 18.87 2.29
N LYS A 88 1.88 18.17 2.54
CA LYS A 88 1.16 18.28 3.82
C LYS A 88 2.02 17.86 5.02
N GLY A 89 2.89 16.88 4.82
CA GLY A 89 3.87 16.43 5.82
C GLY A 89 4.89 17.54 6.14
N LEU A 90 5.43 18.17 5.13
CA LEU A 90 6.39 19.27 5.24
C LEU A 90 5.77 20.47 5.97
N ASP A 91 4.57 20.89 5.57
CA ASP A 91 3.84 22.00 6.21
C ASP A 91 3.60 21.75 7.70
N ARG A 92 3.17 20.52 8.02
CA ARG A 92 2.94 20.12 9.41
C ARG A 92 4.22 20.14 10.23
N PHE A 93 5.33 19.67 9.64
CA PHE A 93 6.65 19.69 10.26
C PHE A 93 7.12 21.13 10.49
N THR A 94 7.00 21.99 9.50
CA THR A 94 7.39 23.40 9.54
C THR A 94 6.62 24.15 10.63
N LYS A 95 5.29 24.00 10.68
CA LYS A 95 4.44 24.60 11.72
C LYS A 95 4.88 24.16 13.12
N LYS A 96 5.11 22.84 13.31
CA LYS A 96 5.57 22.29 14.59
C LYS A 96 6.95 22.79 14.99
N HIS A 97 7.87 22.91 14.02
CA HIS A 97 9.20 23.44 14.23
C HIS A 97 9.16 24.91 14.70
N LEU A 98 8.41 25.76 13.98
CA LEU A 98 8.28 27.18 14.31
C LEU A 98 7.64 27.39 15.69
N THR A 99 6.61 26.61 16.04
CA THR A 99 5.97 26.67 17.35
C THR A 99 6.96 26.30 18.46
N ARG A 100 7.73 25.24 18.31
CA ARG A 100 8.76 24.82 19.29
C ARG A 100 9.87 25.84 19.44
N LYS A 101 10.29 26.46 18.33
CA LYS A 101 11.29 27.56 18.35
C LYS A 101 10.79 28.76 19.13
N LYS A 102 9.52 29.18 18.90
CA LYS A 102 8.88 30.29 19.63
C LYS A 102 8.77 30.03 21.14
N LEU A 103 8.54 28.80 21.55
CA LEU A 103 8.37 28.41 22.96
C LEU A 103 9.69 28.10 23.67
N GLY A 104 10.85 28.23 23.01
CA GLY A 104 12.15 27.87 23.58
C GLY A 104 12.35 26.38 23.88
N LEU A 105 11.41 25.53 23.43
CA LEU A 105 11.36 24.09 23.74
C LEU A 105 12.17 23.23 22.77
N TYR A 106 12.96 23.86 21.89
CA TYR A 106 13.67 23.17 20.81
C TYR A 106 14.66 22.12 21.30
N ASN A 107 15.31 22.39 22.45
CA ASN A 107 16.32 21.50 23.01
C ASN A 107 15.76 20.41 23.94
N LEU A 108 14.51 20.55 24.39
CA LEU A 108 13.89 19.64 25.36
C LEU A 108 13.30 18.37 24.71
N PHE A 109 13.05 18.41 23.41
CA PHE A 109 12.53 17.25 22.70
C PHE A 109 13.58 16.70 21.76
N ALA A 110 14.15 15.55 22.13
CA ALA A 110 15.00 14.78 21.23
C ALA A 110 14.31 14.62 19.86
N LYS A 111 15.05 14.82 18.78
CA LYS A 111 14.60 14.60 17.41
C LYS A 111 14.22 13.11 17.23
N LYS A 112 13.01 12.74 17.64
CA LYS A 112 12.43 11.47 17.19
C LYS A 112 11.83 11.71 15.80
N GLY A 113 12.49 11.17 14.79
CA GLY A 113 12.08 11.26 13.41
C GLY A 113 12.49 12.58 12.76
N GLY A 114 13.60 12.55 12.04
CA GLY A 114 13.88 13.51 10.99
C GLY A 114 12.83 13.37 9.88
N PHE A 115 13.06 13.99 8.74
CA PHE A 115 12.30 13.81 7.52
C PHE A 115 12.16 12.29 7.24
N VAL A 116 11.00 11.72 7.55
CA VAL A 116 10.75 10.29 7.36
C VAL A 116 10.52 9.98 5.90
N ASN A 117 10.13 11.00 5.11
CA ASN A 117 9.83 10.88 3.70
C ASN A 117 10.96 11.50 2.87
N SER A 118 11.28 10.85 1.79
CA SER A 118 12.20 11.39 0.80
C SER A 118 11.63 12.69 0.20
N VAL A 119 12.44 13.74 0.11
CA VAL A 119 12.08 14.99 -0.61
C VAL A 119 11.74 14.74 -2.10
N ARG A 120 12.08 13.57 -2.60
CA ARG A 120 11.81 13.12 -3.96
C ARG A 120 10.34 13.28 -4.36
N CYS A 121 9.41 12.98 -3.46
CA CYS A 121 7.97 13.01 -3.76
C CYS A 121 7.34 14.42 -3.61
N LEU A 122 8.12 15.46 -3.33
CA LEU A 122 7.62 16.84 -3.40
C LEU A 122 7.30 17.27 -4.84
N GLU A 123 7.82 16.57 -5.84
CA GLU A 123 7.57 16.78 -7.25
C GLU A 123 6.87 15.57 -7.88
N LEU A 124 6.01 15.84 -8.90
CA LEU A 124 5.29 14.78 -9.63
C LEU A 124 6.25 13.75 -10.25
N ARG A 125 7.33 14.24 -10.88
CA ARG A 125 8.32 13.37 -11.52
C ARG A 125 9.00 12.42 -10.52
N GLY A 126 9.32 12.92 -9.34
CA GLY A 126 9.90 12.09 -8.28
C GLY A 126 8.93 11.07 -7.72
N GLY A 127 7.65 11.44 -7.53
CA GLY A 127 6.59 10.53 -7.15
C GLY A 127 6.33 9.46 -8.21
N PHE A 128 6.32 9.83 -9.48
CA PHE A 128 6.18 8.91 -10.62
C PHE A 128 7.34 7.91 -10.71
N SER A 129 8.57 8.39 -10.58
CA SER A 129 9.74 7.51 -10.57
C SER A 129 9.71 6.51 -9.42
N LEU A 130 9.25 6.92 -8.22
CA LEU A 130 9.05 6.00 -7.10
C LEU A 130 7.95 4.96 -7.41
N TRP A 131 6.83 5.37 -7.99
CA TRP A 131 5.78 4.48 -8.46
C TRP A 131 6.33 3.42 -9.42
N GLU A 132 7.10 3.86 -10.42
CA GLU A 132 7.68 2.98 -11.42
C GLU A 132 8.61 1.92 -10.79
N GLU A 133 9.47 2.32 -9.86
CA GLU A 133 10.33 1.38 -9.12
C GLU A 133 9.52 0.32 -8.37
N TYR A 134 8.44 0.74 -7.68
CA TYR A 134 7.58 -0.20 -6.96
C TYR A 134 6.83 -1.14 -7.90
N VAL A 135 6.33 -0.64 -9.02
CA VAL A 135 5.60 -1.44 -10.00
C VAL A 135 6.52 -2.46 -10.66
N ILE A 136 7.70 -2.04 -11.12
CA ILE A 136 8.67 -2.95 -11.73
C ILE A 136 9.04 -4.05 -10.73
N LYS A 137 9.35 -3.66 -9.49
CA LYS A 137 9.67 -4.63 -8.44
C LYS A 137 8.51 -5.55 -8.10
N GLY A 138 7.29 -5.03 -8.07
CA GLY A 138 6.07 -5.82 -7.88
C GLY A 138 5.89 -6.87 -8.97
N MET A 139 6.05 -6.49 -10.23
CA MET A 139 5.98 -7.43 -11.35
C MET A 139 7.05 -8.55 -11.25
N GLU A 140 8.29 -8.20 -10.90
CA GLU A 140 9.34 -9.19 -10.67
C GLU A 140 8.97 -10.20 -9.57
N GLN A 141 8.42 -9.71 -8.47
CA GLN A 141 8.00 -10.55 -7.35
C GLN A 141 6.82 -11.46 -7.72
N VAL A 142 5.84 -10.92 -8.43
CA VAL A 142 4.68 -11.67 -8.94
C VAL A 142 5.12 -12.81 -9.86
N MET A 143 6.05 -12.54 -10.78
CA MET A 143 6.59 -13.56 -11.69
C MET A 143 7.34 -14.67 -10.95
N ALA A 144 7.93 -14.36 -9.80
CA ALA A 144 8.61 -15.34 -8.94
C ALA A 144 7.65 -16.17 -8.08
N CYS A 145 6.40 -15.71 -7.90
CA CYS A 145 5.38 -16.39 -7.11
C CYS A 145 4.62 -17.41 -7.98
N GLN A 146 4.96 -18.69 -7.88
CA GLN A 146 4.30 -19.76 -8.65
C GLN A 146 2.89 -20.02 -8.11
N GLY A 147 1.87 -19.37 -8.69
CA GLY A 147 0.47 -19.76 -8.54
C GLY A 147 -0.34 -19.15 -7.39
N ASN A 148 0.29 -18.59 -6.36
CA ASN A 148 -0.41 -17.99 -5.22
C ASN A 148 -0.53 -16.46 -5.31
N VAL A 149 -0.73 -15.93 -6.50
CA VAL A 149 -0.80 -14.49 -6.75
C VAL A 149 -1.96 -14.15 -7.67
N ILE A 150 -2.61 -13.04 -7.40
CA ILE A 150 -3.60 -12.41 -8.27
C ILE A 150 -3.20 -10.96 -8.52
N ASP A 151 -3.20 -10.56 -9.79
CA ASP A 151 -2.96 -9.18 -10.21
C ASP A 151 -4.29 -8.47 -10.43
N ILE A 152 -4.42 -7.27 -9.86
CA ILE A 152 -5.62 -6.45 -10.00
C ILE A 152 -5.23 -5.05 -10.44
N LYS A 153 -5.78 -4.63 -11.55
CA LYS A 153 -5.74 -3.23 -11.97
C LYS A 153 -6.80 -2.45 -11.20
N TYR A 154 -6.38 -1.42 -10.47
CA TYR A 154 -7.27 -0.64 -9.61
C TYR A 154 -8.46 -0.05 -10.38
N GLU A 155 -8.21 0.44 -11.59
CA GLU A 155 -9.22 1.04 -12.44
C GLU A 155 -10.30 0.03 -12.87
N ASP A 156 -9.91 -1.22 -13.12
CA ASP A 156 -10.88 -2.29 -13.46
C ASP A 156 -11.67 -2.73 -12.21
N PHE A 157 -10.98 -2.75 -11.06
CA PHE A 157 -11.65 -3.04 -9.78
C PHE A 157 -12.73 -2.01 -9.44
N VAL A 158 -12.46 -0.73 -9.62
CA VAL A 158 -13.47 0.31 -9.29
C VAL A 158 -14.59 0.42 -10.30
N ASP A 159 -14.38 -0.05 -11.54
CA ASP A 159 -15.41 -0.11 -12.57
C ASP A 159 -16.40 -1.28 -12.32
N GLU A 160 -15.88 -2.45 -11.88
CA GLU A 160 -16.67 -3.67 -11.64
C GLU A 160 -16.37 -4.24 -10.23
N PRO A 161 -16.66 -3.50 -9.14
CA PRO A 161 -16.21 -3.86 -7.80
C PRO A 161 -16.77 -5.20 -7.32
N GLU A 162 -18.04 -5.50 -7.57
CA GLU A 162 -18.66 -6.77 -7.16
C GLU A 162 -17.99 -7.97 -7.81
N LYS A 163 -17.74 -7.90 -9.11
CA LYS A 163 -17.08 -8.96 -9.87
C LYS A 163 -15.68 -9.24 -9.31
N HIS A 164 -14.89 -8.21 -9.11
CA HIS A 164 -13.54 -8.34 -8.59
C HIS A 164 -13.51 -8.79 -7.12
N MET A 165 -14.47 -8.36 -6.31
CA MET A 165 -14.58 -8.81 -4.92
C MET A 165 -14.94 -10.30 -4.84
N ARG A 166 -15.80 -10.82 -5.71
CA ARG A 166 -16.09 -12.27 -5.79
C ARG A 166 -14.83 -13.06 -6.15
N VAL A 167 -14.10 -12.62 -7.16
CA VAL A 167 -12.84 -13.25 -7.58
C VAL A 167 -11.79 -13.23 -6.44
N LEU A 168 -11.69 -12.11 -5.73
CA LEU A 168 -10.79 -12.00 -4.57
C LEU A 168 -11.19 -12.91 -3.43
N ALA A 169 -12.49 -13.02 -3.15
CA ALA A 169 -12.98 -13.91 -2.11
C ALA A 169 -12.69 -15.37 -2.43
N ASP A 170 -12.99 -15.81 -3.64
CA ASP A 170 -12.67 -17.17 -4.10
C ASP A 170 -11.17 -17.44 -4.00
N PHE A 171 -10.37 -16.51 -4.50
CA PHE A 171 -8.92 -16.59 -4.40
C PHE A 171 -8.44 -16.67 -2.94
N CYS A 172 -9.04 -15.93 -2.01
CA CYS A 172 -8.71 -15.96 -0.60
C CYS A 172 -9.39 -17.09 0.18
N GLY A 173 -10.33 -17.83 -0.41
CA GLY A 173 -11.13 -18.85 0.26
C GLY A 173 -12.02 -18.22 1.35
N LEU A 174 -12.57 -17.05 1.06
CA LEU A 174 -13.48 -16.31 1.95
C LEU A 174 -14.91 -16.50 1.51
N ASN A 175 -15.80 -16.71 2.47
CA ASN A 175 -17.24 -16.71 2.25
C ASN A 175 -17.83 -15.41 2.82
N PHE A 176 -18.72 -14.79 2.04
CA PHE A 176 -19.46 -13.60 2.49
C PHE A 176 -20.89 -13.66 1.94
N SER A 177 -21.81 -12.99 2.64
CA SER A 177 -23.17 -12.83 2.19
C SER A 177 -23.28 -11.75 1.12
N GLU A 178 -24.36 -11.77 0.31
CA GLU A 178 -24.65 -10.72 -0.67
C GLU A 178 -24.70 -9.34 -0.02
N GLN A 179 -25.24 -9.23 1.20
CA GLN A 179 -25.30 -7.98 1.92
C GLN A 179 -23.89 -7.46 2.25
N GLN A 180 -22.99 -8.33 2.74
CA GLN A 180 -21.59 -7.94 3.04
C GLN A 180 -20.87 -7.50 1.76
N LEU A 181 -21.12 -8.14 0.64
CA LEU A 181 -20.56 -7.74 -0.64
C LEU A 181 -21.03 -6.33 -1.03
N GLN A 182 -22.33 -6.10 -0.97
CA GLN A 182 -22.93 -4.78 -1.29
C GLN A 182 -22.38 -3.68 -0.37
N ASP A 183 -22.31 -3.95 0.93
CA ASP A 183 -21.78 -2.99 1.91
C ASP A 183 -20.33 -2.58 1.59
N VAL A 184 -19.48 -3.55 1.25
CA VAL A 184 -18.07 -3.27 0.88
C VAL A 184 -17.97 -2.55 -0.46
N CYS A 185 -18.79 -2.92 -1.44
CA CYS A 185 -18.77 -2.29 -2.76
C CYS A 185 -19.35 -0.86 -2.74
N ALA A 186 -20.26 -0.55 -1.83
CA ALA A 186 -20.81 0.79 -1.67
C ALA A 186 -19.76 1.84 -1.24
N ASP A 187 -18.68 1.42 -0.59
CA ASP A 187 -17.57 2.30 -0.20
C ASP A 187 -16.58 2.57 -1.35
N VAL A 188 -16.73 1.89 -2.48
CA VAL A 188 -15.85 2.08 -3.65
C VAL A 188 -16.22 3.39 -4.35
N GLN A 189 -15.21 4.21 -4.65
CA GLN A 189 -15.36 5.54 -5.27
C GLN A 189 -14.71 5.56 -6.64
N PRO A 190 -15.45 5.25 -7.72
CA PRO A 190 -14.92 5.14 -9.08
C PRO A 190 -14.28 6.44 -9.58
N GLU A 191 -14.85 7.59 -9.20
CA GLU A 191 -14.36 8.91 -9.58
C GLU A 191 -12.91 9.17 -9.15
N LYS A 192 -12.43 8.49 -8.12
CA LYS A 192 -11.02 8.60 -7.70
C LYS A 192 -10.03 7.98 -8.71
N ALA A 193 -10.47 7.06 -9.53
CA ALA A 193 -9.61 6.41 -10.52
C ALA A 193 -9.20 7.40 -11.64
N SER A 194 -10.14 8.25 -12.07
CA SER A 194 -9.98 9.20 -13.17
C SER A 194 -9.84 10.65 -12.72
N SER A 195 -9.78 10.91 -11.40
CA SER A 195 -9.76 12.27 -10.83
C SER A 195 -8.63 13.17 -11.38
N TYR A 196 -7.53 12.58 -11.87
CA TYR A 196 -6.43 13.32 -12.47
C TYR A 196 -6.81 13.96 -13.81
N CYS A 197 -7.82 13.45 -14.53
CA CYS A 197 -8.28 14.00 -15.81
C CYS A 197 -8.94 15.39 -15.66
N ASN A 198 -9.39 15.73 -14.44
CA ASN A 198 -10.01 17.02 -14.13
C ASN A 198 -9.01 18.06 -13.59
N ASN A 199 -7.72 17.81 -13.72
CA ASN A 199 -6.66 18.72 -13.27
C ASN A 199 -5.65 18.94 -14.39
N ASP A 200 -5.59 20.16 -14.89
CA ASP A 200 -4.76 20.52 -16.06
C ASP A 200 -3.27 20.20 -15.85
N GLU A 201 -2.73 20.44 -14.64
CA GLU A 201 -1.34 20.10 -14.31
C GLU A 201 -1.09 18.59 -14.44
N LEU A 202 -2.04 17.77 -13.98
CA LEU A 202 -1.89 16.31 -14.04
C LEU A 202 -2.12 15.76 -15.46
N VAL A 203 -3.00 16.38 -16.22
CA VAL A 203 -3.19 16.08 -17.64
C VAL A 203 -1.92 16.40 -18.43
N ASP A 204 -1.31 17.56 -18.20
CA ASP A 204 -0.06 17.92 -18.86
C ASP A 204 1.10 17.01 -18.42
N PHE A 205 1.18 16.68 -17.14
CA PHE A 205 2.15 15.70 -16.67
C PHE A 205 1.94 14.33 -17.31
N TYR A 206 0.68 13.86 -17.42
CA TYR A 206 0.35 12.60 -18.11
C TYR A 206 0.89 12.58 -19.55
N LYS A 207 0.72 13.69 -20.31
CA LYS A 207 1.27 13.80 -21.68
C LYS A 207 2.78 13.58 -21.73
N THR A 208 3.51 13.96 -20.67
CA THR A 208 4.98 13.76 -20.59
C THR A 208 5.39 12.33 -20.27
N VAL A 209 4.52 11.54 -19.61
CA VAL A 209 4.84 10.19 -19.13
C VAL A 209 4.09 9.07 -19.83
N LYS A 210 3.07 9.33 -20.64
CA LYS A 210 2.24 8.31 -21.31
C LYS A 210 3.04 7.35 -22.20
N SER A 211 4.16 7.79 -22.76
CA SER A 211 5.07 6.97 -23.57
C SER A 211 6.12 6.22 -22.75
N ASN A 212 6.07 6.31 -21.42
CA ASN A 212 6.95 5.53 -20.55
C ASN A 212 6.66 4.03 -20.71
N LYS A 213 7.72 3.21 -20.74
CA LYS A 213 7.64 1.76 -20.98
C LYS A 213 6.72 1.04 -19.98
N THR A 214 6.75 1.43 -18.72
CA THR A 214 5.92 0.83 -17.66
C THR A 214 4.46 1.23 -17.84
N MET A 215 4.16 2.48 -18.20
CA MET A 215 2.82 2.94 -18.53
C MET A 215 2.23 2.14 -19.72
N ILE A 216 2.99 1.99 -20.79
CA ILE A 216 2.58 1.22 -21.98
C ILE A 216 2.32 -0.24 -21.60
N LYS A 217 3.26 -0.88 -20.89
CA LYS A 217 3.16 -2.28 -20.47
C LYS A 217 1.91 -2.57 -19.64
N LEU A 218 1.46 -1.60 -18.82
CA LEU A 218 0.29 -1.72 -17.97
C LEU A 218 -1.01 -1.22 -18.63
N GLY A 219 -0.97 -0.80 -19.89
CA GLY A 219 -2.13 -0.30 -20.62
C GLY A 219 -2.61 1.09 -20.17
N TYR A 220 -1.67 1.95 -19.78
CA TYR A 220 -1.93 3.36 -19.40
C TYR A 220 -1.44 4.37 -20.43
N SER A 221 -1.15 3.95 -21.64
CA SER A 221 -0.72 4.85 -22.74
C SER A 221 -1.83 5.78 -23.24
N GLU A 222 -3.09 5.39 -23.01
CA GLU A 222 -4.25 6.22 -23.32
C GLU A 222 -5.02 6.55 -22.03
N PRO A 223 -5.52 7.79 -21.89
CA PRO A 223 -6.34 8.14 -20.76
C PRO A 223 -7.63 7.33 -20.84
N LYS A 224 -8.12 6.79 -19.73
CA LYS A 224 -9.48 6.26 -19.67
C LYS A 224 -10.41 7.45 -19.99
N SER A 225 -11.09 7.41 -21.13
CA SER A 225 -12.21 8.31 -21.41
C SER A 225 -13.29 8.04 -20.37
N ILE A 226 -13.71 9.11 -19.69
CA ILE A 226 -14.85 9.13 -18.78
C ILE A 226 -16.12 9.02 -19.59
#